data_bb9bfda5549acdb27e280817963f96a2
#
_entry.id   bb9bfda5549acdb27e280817963f96a2
#
_cell.length_a   1.000
_cell.length_b   1.000
_cell.length_c   1.000
_cell.angle_alpha   90.00
_cell.angle_beta   90.00
_cell.angle_gamma   90.00
#
_symmetry.space_group_name_H-M   'P 1'
#
loop_
_entity.id
_entity.type
_entity.pdbx_description
1 polymer ?
#
loop_
_entity_poly.entity_id
_entity_poly.type
_entity_poly.pdbx_seq_one_letter_code
_entity_poly.pdbx_strand_id
1 'polypeptide(L)'
;GVMVAAALPAASLLGPTASDRVVGRDVVEPPVDAREYPSPLSSYRHYNKDLEDESLIRVSNLPKGARVRLGAMEVYDGTTFGMGVTNNADGTAGYRRVGSTIPGRSAETAGEQASVSTSQLLGPWVPTFGEVSVLRFEPSDPGAAEQQKGLNYDLWAETALTTGPTGQFNYSLSTTMPRDHEDSEFASVDAARYTGTDTNVPKDVDSLASEHTTSARSDLEKARAIESYLHTDGFYSNDDTINSRPGSSQDRIERMISAEPLVGDDE
;
A
#
# COMPACT_ATOMS: atom_id res chain seq x y z
N GLY A 1 -59.82 -8.67 27.75
CA GLY A 1 -59.93 -7.76 26.56
C GLY A 1 -59.47 -6.33 26.87
N VAL A 2 -59.51 -5.91 28.15
CA VAL A 2 -59.16 -4.52 28.54
C VAL A 2 -57.66 -4.31 28.62
N MET A 3 -56.85 -5.33 28.90
CA MET A 3 -55.39 -5.18 29.03
C MET A 3 -54.67 -5.01 27.66
N VAL A 4 -55.22 -5.56 26.57
CA VAL A 4 -54.60 -5.43 25.22
C VAL A 4 -54.81 -4.00 24.64
N ALA A 5 -55.92 -3.36 24.95
CA ALA A 5 -56.23 -2.03 24.46
C ALA A 5 -55.41 -0.91 25.12
N ALA A 6 -54.88 -1.16 26.35
CA ALA A 6 -53.99 -0.19 27.02
C ALA A 6 -52.51 -0.33 26.64
N ALA A 7 -52.06 -1.48 26.12
CA ALA A 7 -50.67 -1.71 25.74
C ALA A 7 -50.30 -1.04 24.41
N LEU A 8 -51.23 -0.91 23.48
CA LEU A 8 -50.98 -0.30 22.17
C LEU A 8 -50.66 1.22 22.24
N PRO A 9 -51.38 2.06 22.98
CA PRO A 9 -51.02 3.45 23.08
C PRO A 9 -49.77 3.71 23.91
N ALA A 10 -49.46 2.82 24.90
CA ALA A 10 -48.22 2.95 25.66
C ALA A 10 -46.98 2.60 24.85
N ALA A 11 -47.06 1.64 23.93
CA ALA A 11 -45.96 1.30 23.02
C ALA A 11 -45.68 2.42 22.02
N SER A 12 -46.69 3.15 21.55
CA SER A 12 -46.53 4.28 20.64
C SER A 12 -45.97 5.52 21.30
N LEU A 13 -46.11 5.65 22.63
CA LEU A 13 -45.55 6.76 23.41
C LEU A 13 -44.12 6.49 23.91
N LEU A 14 -43.69 5.22 23.96
CA LEU A 14 -42.38 4.82 24.47
C LEU A 14 -41.45 4.32 23.36
N GLY A 15 -41.94 4.16 22.15
CA GLY A 15 -41.12 3.79 21.01
C GLY A 15 -40.36 5.00 20.46
N PRO A 16 -39.09 4.84 20.04
CA PRO A 16 -38.39 5.91 19.37
C PRO A 16 -39.16 6.33 18.13
N THR A 17 -39.36 7.64 17.95
CA THR A 17 -39.97 8.20 16.75
C THR A 17 -39.12 7.85 15.53
N ALA A 18 -39.70 7.78 14.34
CA ALA A 18 -38.97 7.42 13.12
C ALA A 18 -37.76 8.38 12.83
N SER A 19 -37.83 9.60 13.39
CA SER A 19 -36.75 10.58 13.32
C SER A 19 -35.56 10.26 14.25
N ASP A 20 -35.78 9.42 15.29
CA ASP A 20 -34.74 9.09 16.26
C ASP A 20 -34.07 7.74 15.97
N ARG A 21 -34.44 7.09 14.86
CA ARG A 21 -33.79 5.88 14.40
C ARG A 21 -32.44 6.23 13.80
N VAL A 22 -31.41 6.10 14.59
CA VAL A 22 -30.03 6.12 14.08
C VAL A 22 -29.82 4.82 13.31
N VAL A 23 -29.70 4.93 11.99
CA VAL A 23 -29.35 3.79 11.14
C VAL A 23 -27.85 3.60 11.29
N GLY A 24 -27.41 2.48 11.85
CA GLY A 24 -26.00 2.23 12.16
C GLY A 24 -25.05 2.47 10.98
N ARG A 25 -25.50 2.19 9.75
CA ARG A 25 -24.72 2.46 8.54
C ARG A 25 -24.53 3.95 8.23
N ASP A 26 -25.38 4.83 8.77
CA ASP A 26 -25.28 6.27 8.58
C ASP A 26 -24.28 6.90 9.60
N VAL A 27 -23.89 6.11 10.60
CA VAL A 27 -22.96 6.52 11.68
C VAL A 27 -21.63 5.80 11.57
N VAL A 28 -21.63 4.57 11.07
CA VAL A 28 -20.43 3.75 10.87
C VAL A 28 -20.04 3.83 9.40
N GLU A 29 -19.01 4.60 9.11
CA GLU A 29 -18.39 4.64 7.80
C GLU A 29 -17.84 3.24 7.48
N PRO A 30 -18.19 2.64 6.32
CA PRO A 30 -17.66 1.33 5.96
C PRO A 30 -16.13 1.37 5.84
N PRO A 31 -15.45 0.25 6.08
CA PRO A 31 -14.02 0.16 5.82
C PRO A 31 -13.71 0.54 4.37
N VAL A 32 -12.61 1.25 4.18
CA VAL A 32 -12.16 1.63 2.84
C VAL A 32 -11.69 0.38 2.10
N ASP A 33 -12.20 0.18 0.90
CA ASP A 33 -11.66 -0.82 -0.03
C ASP A 33 -10.64 -0.14 -0.96
N ALA A 34 -9.37 -0.41 -0.74
CA ALA A 34 -8.29 0.17 -1.52
C ALA A 34 -8.35 -0.22 -3.02
N ARG A 35 -9.04 -1.31 -3.35
CA ARG A 35 -9.25 -1.76 -4.75
C ARG A 35 -10.19 -0.87 -5.56
N GLU A 36 -10.95 0.00 -4.90
CA GLU A 36 -11.79 1.00 -5.59
C GLU A 36 -10.95 2.12 -6.22
N TYR A 37 -9.66 2.21 -5.87
CA TYR A 37 -8.76 3.22 -6.38
C TYR A 37 -7.73 2.60 -7.34
N PRO A 38 -7.32 3.33 -8.38
CA PRO A 38 -6.20 2.90 -9.23
C PRO A 38 -4.95 2.64 -8.39
N SER A 39 -4.23 1.58 -8.70
CA SER A 39 -2.93 1.28 -8.07
C SER A 39 -1.97 2.46 -8.26
N PRO A 40 -1.14 2.80 -7.26
CA PRO A 40 -0.08 3.81 -7.43
C PRO A 40 0.86 3.46 -8.59
N LEU A 41 1.09 2.18 -8.83
CA LEU A 41 1.94 1.70 -9.92
C LEU A 41 1.39 2.09 -11.29
N SER A 42 0.07 2.02 -11.50
CA SER A 42 -0.56 2.42 -12.76
C SER A 42 -0.38 3.90 -13.11
N SER A 43 -0.07 4.73 -12.12
CA SER A 43 0.21 6.16 -12.30
C SER A 43 1.70 6.47 -12.51
N TYR A 44 2.58 5.49 -12.31
CA TYR A 44 4.02 5.70 -12.28
C TYR A 44 4.56 6.24 -13.62
N ARG A 45 4.09 5.67 -14.73
CA ARG A 45 4.50 6.12 -16.07
C ARG A 45 4.09 7.57 -16.35
N HIS A 46 2.92 8.00 -15.89
CA HIS A 46 2.50 9.40 -15.96
C HIS A 46 3.48 10.31 -15.20
N TYR A 47 3.90 9.90 -14.01
CA TYR A 47 4.88 10.66 -13.23
C TYR A 47 6.23 10.74 -13.94
N ASN A 48 6.70 9.65 -14.51
CA ASN A 48 8.02 9.59 -15.16
C ASN A 48 8.09 10.25 -16.54
N LYS A 49 6.96 10.39 -17.24
CA LYS A 49 6.94 10.93 -18.60
C LYS A 49 6.31 12.31 -18.68
N ASP A 50 5.11 12.44 -18.14
CA ASP A 50 4.34 13.68 -18.30
C ASP A 50 4.73 14.72 -17.26
N LEU A 51 5.23 14.28 -16.10
CA LEU A 51 5.62 15.11 -14.97
C LEU A 51 7.10 14.96 -14.59
N GLU A 52 7.96 14.54 -15.51
CA GLU A 52 9.39 14.28 -15.25
C GLU A 52 10.15 15.51 -14.72
N ASP A 53 9.76 16.70 -15.15
CA ASP A 53 10.34 17.98 -14.71
C ASP A 53 9.67 18.57 -13.45
N GLU A 54 8.64 17.90 -12.92
CA GLU A 54 7.86 18.40 -11.79
C GLU A 54 8.32 17.81 -10.46
N SER A 55 8.26 18.63 -9.41
CA SER A 55 8.54 18.16 -8.05
C SER A 55 7.26 17.59 -7.42
N LEU A 56 7.07 16.28 -7.47
CA LEU A 56 5.87 15.63 -6.97
C LEU A 56 5.85 15.46 -5.45
N ILE A 57 6.99 15.14 -4.86
CA ILE A 57 7.13 14.91 -3.42
C ILE A 57 8.37 15.62 -2.91
N ARG A 58 8.21 16.40 -1.86
CA ARG A 58 9.31 17.04 -1.15
C ARG A 58 9.28 16.59 0.31
N VAL A 59 10.40 16.08 0.78
CA VAL A 59 10.55 15.62 2.16
C VAL A 59 11.68 16.39 2.82
N SER A 60 11.39 17.03 3.96
CA SER A 60 12.41 17.62 4.84
C SER A 60 12.85 16.58 5.85
N ASN A 61 14.14 16.54 6.14
CA ASN A 61 14.73 15.62 7.12
C ASN A 61 14.52 14.14 6.76
N LEU A 62 14.58 13.80 5.48
CA LEU A 62 14.55 12.39 5.07
C LEU A 62 15.85 11.70 5.53
N PRO A 63 15.79 10.63 6.32
CA PRO A 63 16.98 9.88 6.74
C PRO A 63 17.74 9.34 5.53
N LYS A 64 19.07 9.27 5.67
CA LYS A 64 19.92 8.74 4.59
C LYS A 64 19.53 7.29 4.29
N GLY A 65 19.32 7.00 3.02
CA GLY A 65 18.90 5.67 2.55
C GLY A 65 17.41 5.36 2.68
N ALA A 66 16.62 6.25 3.30
CA ALA A 66 15.18 6.08 3.35
C ALA A 66 14.57 6.20 1.95
N ARG A 67 13.56 5.38 1.69
CA ARG A 67 12.75 5.40 0.47
C ARG A 67 11.33 5.80 0.81
N VAL A 68 10.77 6.71 0.03
CA VAL A 68 9.37 7.11 0.17
C VAL A 68 8.48 6.07 -0.50
N ARG A 69 7.49 5.56 0.22
CA ARG A 69 6.53 4.55 -0.24
C ARG A 69 5.21 5.23 -0.55
N LEU A 70 4.67 5.02 -1.73
CA LEU A 70 3.31 5.42 -2.11
C LEU A 70 2.28 4.34 -1.75
N GLY A 71 2.64 3.09 -1.94
CA GLY A 71 1.79 1.96 -1.67
C GLY A 71 2.55 0.64 -1.66
N ALA A 72 1.92 -0.42 -1.21
CA ALA A 72 2.39 -1.79 -1.36
C ALA A 72 1.28 -2.60 -2.03
N MET A 73 1.62 -3.23 -3.14
CA MET A 73 0.70 -4.08 -3.90
C MET A 73 0.92 -5.52 -3.47
N GLU A 74 -0.06 -6.09 -2.80
CA GLU A 74 0.04 -7.41 -2.15
C GLU A 74 -0.59 -8.53 -2.97
N VAL A 75 -1.37 -8.18 -4.00
CA VAL A 75 -2.14 -9.14 -4.78
C VAL A 75 -1.84 -8.96 -6.26
N TYR A 76 -1.57 -10.09 -6.92
CA TYR A 76 -1.47 -10.17 -8.37
C TYR A 76 -2.65 -10.96 -8.93
N ASP A 77 -3.40 -10.38 -9.88
CA ASP A 77 -4.58 -11.00 -10.49
C ASP A 77 -4.31 -11.65 -11.86
N GLY A 78 -3.07 -11.64 -12.31
CA GLY A 78 -2.64 -12.10 -13.63
C GLY A 78 -2.58 -10.98 -14.67
N THR A 79 -2.97 -9.76 -14.30
CA THR A 79 -2.97 -8.59 -15.16
C THR A 79 -2.26 -7.41 -14.51
N THR A 80 -2.55 -7.16 -13.24
CA THR A 80 -1.99 -6.05 -12.47
C THR A 80 -1.66 -6.46 -11.04
N PHE A 81 -0.69 -5.76 -10.47
CA PHE A 81 -0.48 -5.75 -9.04
C PHE A 81 -1.42 -4.73 -8.41
N GLY A 82 -2.16 -5.15 -7.41
CA GLY A 82 -3.15 -4.33 -6.71
C GLY A 82 -3.02 -4.38 -5.20
N MET A 83 -3.72 -3.47 -4.53
CA MET A 83 -3.87 -3.52 -3.08
C MET A 83 -4.76 -4.69 -2.70
N GLY A 84 -4.26 -5.57 -1.84
CA GLY A 84 -5.04 -6.69 -1.31
C GLY A 84 -5.93 -6.28 -0.14
N VAL A 85 -7.04 -7.01 0.04
CA VAL A 85 -7.68 -7.12 1.34
C VAL A 85 -7.28 -8.47 1.90
N THR A 86 -6.11 -8.53 2.48
CA THR A 86 -5.69 -9.69 3.24
C THR A 86 -6.43 -9.66 4.58
N ASN A 87 -7.49 -10.43 4.70
CA ASN A 87 -8.09 -10.72 5.99
C ASN A 87 -7.17 -11.68 6.73
N ASN A 88 -6.14 -11.16 7.37
CA ASN A 88 -5.37 -11.96 8.29
C ASN A 88 -6.27 -12.41 9.44
N ALA A 89 -6.08 -13.63 9.93
CA ALA A 89 -6.88 -14.21 11.01
C ALA A 89 -6.86 -13.37 12.30
N ASP A 90 -5.85 -12.53 12.48
CA ASP A 90 -5.70 -11.57 13.59
C ASP A 90 -6.35 -10.20 13.30
N GLY A 91 -6.90 -10.00 12.10
CA GLY A 91 -7.58 -8.79 11.72
C GLY A 91 -6.67 -7.56 11.58
N THR A 92 -5.36 -7.73 11.38
CA THR A 92 -4.40 -6.62 11.26
C THR A 92 -4.25 -6.09 9.83
N ALA A 93 -4.67 -6.86 8.84
CA ALA A 93 -4.59 -6.47 7.44
C ALA A 93 -5.75 -5.59 7.01
N GLY A 94 -5.47 -4.75 6.03
CA GLY A 94 -6.41 -3.82 5.42
C GLY A 94 -6.41 -2.43 6.04
N TYR A 95 -6.88 -1.49 5.26
CA TYR A 95 -6.92 -0.09 5.64
C TYR A 95 -7.96 0.15 6.75
N ARG A 96 -7.50 0.72 7.85
CA ARG A 96 -8.35 1.12 8.97
C ARG A 96 -8.23 2.60 9.21
N ARG A 97 -9.35 3.22 9.49
CA ARG A 97 -9.39 4.62 9.88
C ARG A 97 -8.58 4.84 11.13
N VAL A 98 -7.71 5.84 11.09
CA VAL A 98 -6.83 6.22 12.19
C VAL A 98 -6.95 7.72 12.46
N GLY A 99 -6.55 8.12 13.66
CA GLY A 99 -6.33 9.54 13.97
C GLY A 99 -4.97 10.01 13.47
N SER A 100 -4.38 10.97 14.15
CA SER A 100 -2.99 11.38 13.89
C SER A 100 -1.96 10.39 14.42
N THR A 101 -2.34 9.52 15.35
CA THR A 101 -1.46 8.47 15.91
C THR A 101 -1.86 7.11 15.34
N ILE A 102 -0.87 6.35 14.87
CA ILE A 102 -1.08 5.02 14.32
C ILE A 102 -1.15 4.01 15.47
N PRO A 103 -2.26 3.26 15.62
CA PRO A 103 -2.42 2.28 16.69
C PRO A 103 -1.34 1.18 16.65
N GLY A 104 -0.88 0.74 17.83
CA GLY A 104 0.12 -0.32 17.93
C GLY A 104 1.56 0.12 17.64
N ARG A 105 1.78 1.38 17.31
CA ARG A 105 3.11 1.98 17.16
C ARG A 105 3.40 2.87 18.37
N SER A 106 4.63 2.81 18.90
CA SER A 106 5.02 3.65 20.04
C SER A 106 5.35 5.05 19.56
N ALA A 107 4.52 6.02 19.94
CA ALA A 107 4.81 7.43 19.71
C ALA A 107 5.89 7.98 20.67
N GLU A 108 6.25 7.23 21.69
CA GLU A 108 7.22 7.63 22.72
C GLU A 108 8.68 7.36 22.31
N THR A 109 8.90 6.49 21.36
CA THR A 109 10.24 6.34 20.79
C THR A 109 10.53 7.60 19.97
N ALA A 110 11.60 8.32 20.32
CA ALA A 110 12.05 9.51 19.60
C ALA A 110 12.43 9.10 18.16
N GLY A 111 11.44 8.98 17.31
CA GLY A 111 11.60 8.69 15.89
C GLY A 111 12.05 9.92 15.11
N GLU A 112 12.44 9.69 13.88
CA GLU A 112 12.75 10.77 12.94
C GLU A 112 11.49 11.60 12.68
N GLN A 113 11.68 12.92 12.67
CA GLN A 113 10.63 13.88 12.38
C GLN A 113 10.83 14.43 10.96
N ALA A 114 9.85 14.31 10.12
CA ALA A 114 9.89 14.82 8.77
C ALA A 114 8.64 15.62 8.42
N SER A 115 8.78 16.56 7.49
CA SER A 115 7.66 17.23 6.85
C SER A 115 7.60 16.85 5.39
N VAL A 116 6.42 16.53 4.91
CA VAL A 116 6.18 16.11 3.54
C VAL A 116 5.20 17.07 2.88
N SER A 117 5.54 17.51 1.68
CA SER A 117 4.61 18.20 0.79
C SER A 117 4.53 17.49 -0.54
N THR A 118 3.32 17.36 -1.07
CA THR A 118 3.07 16.71 -2.34
C THR A 118 2.35 17.65 -3.30
N SER A 119 2.52 17.40 -4.59
CA SER A 119 1.85 18.12 -5.66
C SER A 119 1.52 17.14 -6.78
N GLN A 120 0.35 17.27 -7.37
CA GLN A 120 -0.07 16.51 -8.57
C GLN A 120 -0.05 14.97 -8.42
N LEU A 121 -0.06 14.45 -7.18
CA LEU A 121 -0.21 13.00 -6.98
C LEU A 121 -1.63 12.56 -7.30
N LEU A 122 -1.75 11.47 -8.05
CA LEU A 122 -3.02 10.86 -8.39
C LEU A 122 -3.48 9.89 -7.30
N GLY A 123 -4.79 9.91 -7.03
CA GLY A 123 -5.40 9.00 -6.06
C GLY A 123 -5.29 9.45 -4.60
N PRO A 124 -5.72 8.60 -3.68
CA PRO A 124 -5.82 8.91 -2.26
C PRO A 124 -4.52 8.64 -1.48
N TRP A 125 -3.48 8.17 -2.14
CA TRP A 125 -2.26 7.66 -1.54
C TRP A 125 -1.47 8.75 -0.85
N VAL A 126 -1.17 8.54 0.44
CA VAL A 126 -0.38 9.46 1.25
C VAL A 126 1.03 8.89 1.41
N PRO A 127 2.06 9.50 0.81
CA PRO A 127 3.42 8.99 0.86
C PRO A 127 3.94 8.83 2.29
N THR A 128 4.61 7.72 2.58
CA THR A 128 5.21 7.44 3.90
C THR A 128 6.61 6.87 3.75
N PHE A 129 7.34 6.76 4.84
CA PHE A 129 8.61 6.02 4.92
C PHE A 129 8.84 5.52 6.33
N GLY A 130 9.60 4.44 6.47
CA GLY A 130 9.80 3.77 7.76
C GLY A 130 8.50 3.29 8.40
N GLU A 131 8.54 3.02 9.69
CA GLU A 131 7.39 2.68 10.52
C GLU A 131 6.76 3.94 11.11
N VAL A 132 5.64 4.35 10.57
CA VAL A 132 4.96 5.60 10.98
C VAL A 132 4.24 5.40 12.31
N SER A 133 4.53 6.27 13.27
CA SER A 133 3.81 6.35 14.56
C SER A 133 2.85 7.53 14.64
N VAL A 134 3.16 8.63 13.94
CA VAL A 134 2.32 9.82 13.85
C VAL A 134 2.28 10.32 12.42
N LEU A 135 1.09 10.64 11.91
CA LEU A 135 0.86 11.34 10.67
C LEU A 135 -0.17 12.44 10.91
N ARG A 136 0.24 13.69 10.68
CA ARG A 136 -0.63 14.84 10.94
C ARG A 136 -0.59 15.80 9.76
N PHE A 137 -1.74 16.01 9.13
CA PHE A 137 -1.91 17.02 8.11
C PHE A 137 -1.77 18.42 8.70
N GLU A 138 -1.25 19.36 7.91
CA GLU A 138 -0.99 20.74 8.34
C GLU A 138 -2.31 21.47 8.56
N PRO A 139 -2.69 21.84 9.80
CA PRO A 139 -4.03 22.33 10.11
C PRO A 139 -4.39 23.65 9.42
N SER A 140 -3.39 24.40 8.95
CA SER A 140 -3.58 25.66 8.23
C SER A 140 -3.98 25.49 6.78
N ASP A 141 -3.85 24.28 6.23
CA ASP A 141 -4.14 24.01 4.84
C ASP A 141 -5.62 23.75 4.59
N PRO A 142 -6.15 24.24 3.47
CA PRO A 142 -7.51 23.92 3.06
C PRO A 142 -7.70 22.41 2.90
N GLY A 143 -8.74 21.86 3.53
CA GLY A 143 -9.06 20.43 3.45
C GLY A 143 -8.27 19.52 4.40
N ALA A 144 -7.32 20.05 5.17
CA ALA A 144 -6.51 19.24 6.11
C ALA A 144 -7.35 18.50 7.16
N ALA A 145 -8.41 19.12 7.64
CA ALA A 145 -9.31 18.50 8.61
C ALA A 145 -10.04 17.28 8.01
N GLU A 146 -10.49 17.39 6.78
CA GLU A 146 -11.14 16.31 6.02
C GLU A 146 -10.13 15.23 5.65
N GLN A 147 -8.91 15.61 5.26
CA GLN A 147 -7.81 14.67 5.00
C GLN A 147 -7.48 13.87 6.26
N GLN A 148 -7.33 14.53 7.41
CA GLN A 148 -7.07 13.86 8.69
C GLN A 148 -8.24 12.96 9.11
N LYS A 149 -9.47 13.44 8.93
CA LYS A 149 -10.67 12.66 9.23
C LYS A 149 -10.78 11.42 8.35
N GLY A 150 -10.39 11.52 7.08
CA GLY A 150 -10.38 10.44 6.12
C GLY A 150 -9.12 9.57 6.13
N LEU A 151 -8.18 9.80 7.04
CA LEU A 151 -6.93 9.06 7.09
C LEU A 151 -7.17 7.59 7.48
N ASN A 152 -6.69 6.70 6.63
CA ASN A 152 -6.66 5.26 6.83
C ASN A 152 -5.24 4.76 6.71
N TYR A 153 -4.89 3.75 7.49
CA TYR A 153 -3.56 3.17 7.53
C TYR A 153 -3.67 1.64 7.54
N ASP A 154 -2.86 1.00 6.70
CA ASP A 154 -2.66 -0.44 6.73
C ASP A 154 -1.38 -0.74 7.51
N LEU A 155 -1.52 -1.43 8.65
CA LEU A 155 -0.41 -1.75 9.54
C LEU A 155 0.52 -2.83 8.97
N TRP A 156 -0.01 -3.68 8.10
CA TRP A 156 0.76 -4.75 7.47
C TRP A 156 1.58 -4.22 6.29
N ALA A 157 0.91 -3.50 5.40
CA ALA A 157 1.54 -2.90 4.21
C ALA A 157 2.32 -1.62 4.55
N GLU A 158 2.13 -1.05 5.76
CA GLU A 158 2.74 0.22 6.21
C GLU A 158 2.46 1.37 5.25
N THR A 159 1.25 1.42 4.73
CA THR A 159 0.81 2.39 3.74
C THR A 159 -0.37 3.19 4.25
N ALA A 160 -0.48 4.42 3.78
CA ALA A 160 -1.53 5.35 4.15
C ALA A 160 -2.33 5.82 2.94
N LEU A 161 -3.62 6.01 3.14
CA LEU A 161 -4.48 6.70 2.19
C LEU A 161 -5.46 7.63 2.92
N THR A 162 -6.00 8.60 2.22
CA THR A 162 -7.08 9.44 2.76
C THR A 162 -8.29 9.47 1.82
N THR A 163 -9.48 9.38 2.40
CA THR A 163 -10.76 9.60 1.69
C THR A 163 -11.14 11.09 1.62
N GLY A 164 -10.33 11.96 2.20
CA GLY A 164 -10.46 13.41 2.08
C GLY A 164 -9.98 13.95 0.73
N PRO A 165 -9.90 15.27 0.56
CA PRO A 165 -9.40 15.89 -0.67
C PRO A 165 -8.00 15.39 -1.05
N THR A 166 -7.80 15.10 -2.33
CA THR A 166 -6.57 14.51 -2.88
C THR A 166 -5.80 15.49 -3.77
N GLY A 167 -4.63 15.06 -4.25
CA GLY A 167 -3.80 15.81 -5.19
C GLY A 167 -2.72 16.68 -4.55
N GLN A 168 -2.97 17.22 -3.37
CA GLN A 168 -1.99 17.99 -2.61
C GLN A 168 -2.10 17.66 -1.13
N PHE A 169 -0.96 17.32 -0.52
CA PHE A 169 -0.87 17.04 0.90
C PHE A 169 0.30 17.82 1.50
N ASN A 170 0.08 18.39 2.70
CA ASN A 170 1.14 18.89 3.55
C ASN A 170 0.93 18.29 4.93
N TYR A 171 1.93 17.58 5.43
CA TYR A 171 1.82 16.85 6.69
C TYR A 171 3.17 16.62 7.34
N SER A 172 3.16 16.32 8.61
CA SER A 172 4.32 15.87 9.37
C SER A 172 4.21 14.38 9.69
N LEU A 173 5.37 13.73 9.70
CA LEU A 173 5.56 12.33 10.09
C LEU A 173 6.46 12.23 11.30
N SER A 174 6.11 11.34 12.24
CA SER A 174 7.05 10.71 13.16
C SER A 174 7.21 9.26 12.74
N THR A 175 8.42 8.83 12.48
CA THR A 175 8.70 7.51 11.95
C THR A 175 9.97 6.91 12.56
N THR A 176 10.02 5.60 12.65
CA THR A 176 11.22 4.85 13.03
C THR A 176 11.74 4.13 11.80
N MET A 177 13.01 4.30 11.49
CA MET A 177 13.63 3.55 10.39
C MET A 177 13.87 2.09 10.85
N PRO A 178 13.50 1.11 10.00
CA PRO A 178 13.86 -0.28 10.28
C PRO A 178 15.40 -0.40 10.34
N ARG A 179 15.86 -1.31 11.18
CA ARG A 179 17.29 -1.61 11.27
C ARG A 179 17.73 -2.33 10.00
N ASP A 180 18.85 -1.91 9.45
CA ASP A 180 19.52 -2.69 8.41
C ASP A 180 20.05 -4.00 9.01
N HIS A 181 19.84 -5.08 8.30
CA HIS A 181 20.26 -6.42 8.67
C HIS A 181 21.28 -6.95 7.66
N GLU A 182 22.32 -7.60 8.16
CA GLU A 182 23.28 -8.28 7.32
C GLU A 182 22.74 -9.66 6.89
N ASP A 183 23.05 -10.11 5.68
CA ASP A 183 22.63 -11.39 5.15
C ASP A 183 22.99 -12.57 6.08
N SER A 184 24.09 -12.45 6.83
CA SER A 184 24.53 -13.43 7.81
C SER A 184 23.52 -13.66 8.95
N GLU A 185 22.69 -12.65 9.26
CA GLU A 185 21.64 -12.77 10.29
C GLU A 185 20.50 -13.68 9.84
N PHE A 186 20.31 -13.81 8.52
CA PHE A 186 19.25 -14.62 7.91
C PHE A 186 19.72 -15.96 7.32
N ALA A 187 21.01 -16.28 7.40
CA ALA A 187 21.58 -17.46 6.76
C ALA A 187 20.92 -18.80 7.17
N SER A 188 20.30 -18.84 8.35
CA SER A 188 19.59 -19.99 8.88
C SER A 188 18.08 -19.78 9.07
N VAL A 189 17.55 -18.71 8.50
CA VAL A 189 16.12 -18.38 8.61
C VAL A 189 15.42 -18.88 7.36
N ASP A 190 14.39 -19.70 7.54
CA ASP A 190 13.52 -20.12 6.44
C ASP A 190 12.58 -18.99 6.05
N ALA A 191 12.25 -18.90 4.77
CA ALA A 191 11.24 -17.96 4.30
C ALA A 191 9.88 -18.28 4.95
N ALA A 192 9.11 -17.23 5.24
CA ALA A 192 7.74 -17.38 5.69
C ALA A 192 6.93 -18.17 4.64
N ARG A 193 6.08 -19.09 5.10
CA ARG A 193 5.21 -19.83 4.20
C ARG A 193 4.22 -18.86 3.54
N TYR A 194 4.29 -18.80 2.22
CA TYR A 194 3.26 -18.12 1.44
C TYR A 194 1.96 -18.90 1.52
N THR A 195 0.88 -18.25 1.96
CA THR A 195 -0.44 -18.86 2.10
C THR A 195 -1.43 -18.38 1.02
N GLY A 196 -0.98 -17.50 0.12
CA GLY A 196 -1.76 -17.05 -1.02
C GLY A 196 -1.93 -18.12 -2.09
N THR A 197 -2.88 -17.93 -2.97
CA THR A 197 -3.02 -18.72 -4.20
C THR A 197 -2.34 -17.95 -5.33
N ASP A 198 -1.26 -18.51 -5.87
CA ASP A 198 -0.64 -18.00 -7.09
C ASP A 198 -1.53 -18.34 -8.27
N THR A 199 -2.43 -17.43 -8.60
CA THR A 199 -3.28 -17.57 -9.79
C THR A 199 -2.62 -16.82 -10.95
N ASN A 200 -2.56 -17.48 -12.09
CA ASN A 200 -2.08 -16.88 -13.35
C ASN A 200 -0.60 -16.48 -13.38
N VAL A 201 0.27 -17.17 -12.65
CA VAL A 201 1.71 -17.01 -12.81
C VAL A 201 2.12 -17.56 -14.19
N PRO A 202 2.94 -16.83 -14.97
CA PRO A 202 3.47 -17.33 -16.25
C PRO A 202 4.28 -18.60 -16.05
N LYS A 203 4.07 -19.59 -16.93
CA LYS A 203 4.66 -20.93 -16.78
C LYS A 203 6.18 -20.94 -16.71
N ASP A 204 6.83 -20.01 -17.42
CA ASP A 204 8.29 -20.00 -17.52
C ASP A 204 8.97 -19.35 -16.31
N VAL A 205 8.21 -18.65 -15.44
CA VAL A 205 8.75 -18.05 -14.20
C VAL A 205 9.34 -19.11 -13.27
N ASP A 206 8.62 -20.22 -13.06
CA ASP A 206 9.09 -21.30 -12.21
C ASP A 206 10.34 -21.97 -12.76
N SER A 207 10.39 -22.14 -14.10
CA SER A 207 11.55 -22.72 -14.79
C SER A 207 12.77 -21.83 -14.65
N LEU A 208 12.61 -20.54 -14.91
CA LEU A 208 13.66 -19.53 -14.77
C LEU A 208 14.17 -19.45 -13.33
N ALA A 209 13.26 -19.39 -12.35
CA ALA A 209 13.63 -19.36 -10.94
C ALA A 209 14.41 -20.62 -10.55
N SER A 210 13.97 -21.80 -11.01
CA SER A 210 14.64 -23.08 -10.72
C SER A 210 16.03 -23.13 -11.33
N GLU A 211 16.21 -22.66 -12.55
CA GLU A 211 17.50 -22.63 -13.24
C GLU A 211 18.52 -21.78 -12.47
N HIS A 212 18.15 -20.56 -12.10
CA HIS A 212 19.06 -19.63 -11.45
C HIS A 212 19.27 -19.87 -9.97
N THR A 213 18.48 -20.76 -9.33
CA THR A 213 18.62 -21.09 -7.90
C THR A 213 19.17 -22.47 -7.62
N THR A 214 19.61 -23.21 -8.66
CA THR A 214 20.07 -24.62 -8.52
C THR A 214 21.21 -24.81 -7.51
N SER A 215 22.09 -23.83 -7.36
CA SER A 215 23.24 -23.88 -6.44
C SER A 215 22.93 -23.34 -5.04
N ALA A 216 21.78 -22.71 -4.85
CA ALA A 216 21.38 -22.08 -3.60
C ALA A 216 20.99 -23.12 -2.54
N ARG A 217 21.46 -22.93 -1.31
CA ARG A 217 21.27 -23.84 -0.18
C ARG A 217 20.25 -23.33 0.85
N SER A 218 19.91 -22.05 0.78
CA SER A 218 18.94 -21.40 1.65
C SER A 218 17.98 -20.54 0.83
N ASP A 219 16.85 -20.16 1.41
CA ASP A 219 15.89 -19.29 0.75
C ASP A 219 16.46 -17.88 0.52
N LEU A 220 17.31 -17.39 1.42
CA LEU A 220 18.04 -16.15 1.20
C LEU A 220 18.98 -16.25 -0.02
N GLU A 221 19.74 -17.35 -0.14
CA GLU A 221 20.63 -17.56 -1.29
C GLU A 221 19.84 -17.64 -2.60
N LYS A 222 18.64 -18.25 -2.61
CA LYS A 222 17.75 -18.24 -3.77
C LYS A 222 17.33 -16.83 -4.14
N ALA A 223 16.89 -16.04 -3.15
CA ALA A 223 16.48 -14.64 -3.39
C ALA A 223 17.64 -13.81 -3.95
N ARG A 224 18.85 -13.95 -3.40
CA ARG A 224 20.05 -13.26 -3.89
C ARG A 224 20.47 -13.71 -5.29
N ALA A 225 20.31 -14.98 -5.61
CA ALA A 225 20.60 -15.50 -6.95
C ALA A 225 19.67 -14.91 -8.00
N ILE A 226 18.37 -14.82 -7.72
CA ILE A 226 17.39 -14.17 -8.60
C ILE A 226 17.67 -12.66 -8.72
N GLU A 227 17.92 -11.97 -7.61
CA GLU A 227 18.29 -10.55 -7.61
C GLU A 227 19.51 -10.30 -8.51
N SER A 228 20.57 -11.10 -8.33
CA SER A 228 21.80 -10.98 -9.12
C SER A 228 21.55 -11.23 -10.61
N TYR A 229 20.74 -12.23 -10.93
CA TYR A 229 20.37 -12.53 -12.31
C TYR A 229 19.64 -11.35 -12.96
N LEU A 230 18.57 -10.87 -12.34
CA LEU A 230 17.79 -9.75 -12.87
C LEU A 230 18.61 -8.46 -13.01
N HIS A 231 19.57 -8.25 -12.07
CA HIS A 231 20.44 -7.07 -12.11
C HIS A 231 21.54 -7.16 -13.17
N THR A 232 22.05 -8.37 -13.46
CA THR A 232 23.19 -8.58 -14.36
C THR A 232 22.73 -8.74 -15.81
N ASP A 233 21.66 -9.51 -16.03
CA ASP A 233 21.15 -9.87 -17.36
C ASP A 233 19.93 -9.05 -17.77
N GLY A 234 19.39 -8.22 -16.84
CA GLY A 234 18.26 -7.34 -17.07
C GLY A 234 18.66 -5.97 -17.60
N PHE A 235 17.80 -5.42 -18.43
CA PHE A 235 17.86 -4.03 -18.88
C PHE A 235 16.62 -3.30 -18.43
N TYR A 236 16.83 -2.12 -17.86
CA TYR A 236 15.74 -1.19 -17.62
C TYR A 236 15.50 -0.34 -18.87
N SER A 237 14.25 -0.26 -19.31
CA SER A 237 13.85 0.64 -20.37
C SER A 237 12.47 1.21 -20.10
N ASN A 238 12.38 2.51 -20.05
CA ASN A 238 11.15 3.28 -19.95
C ASN A 238 10.76 3.89 -21.32
N ASP A 239 11.22 3.29 -22.41
CA ASP A 239 10.97 3.74 -23.78
C ASP A 239 9.66 3.13 -24.32
N ASP A 240 8.96 3.84 -25.22
CA ASP A 240 7.72 3.38 -25.89
C ASP A 240 7.98 2.37 -27.02
N THR A 241 9.10 1.68 -26.99
CA THR A 241 9.44 0.65 -27.98
C THR A 241 8.64 -0.63 -27.75
N ILE A 242 8.61 -1.49 -28.77
CA ILE A 242 7.93 -2.79 -28.70
C ILE A 242 8.44 -3.66 -27.54
N ASN A 243 9.69 -3.46 -27.13
CA ASN A 243 10.34 -4.24 -26.10
C ASN A 243 10.10 -3.71 -24.67
N SER A 244 9.59 -2.49 -24.53
CA SER A 244 9.32 -1.85 -23.26
C SER A 244 7.85 -1.40 -23.17
N ARG A 245 6.94 -2.37 -23.22
CA ARG A 245 5.52 -2.09 -23.01
C ARG A 245 5.23 -1.98 -21.52
N PRO A 246 4.42 -0.98 -21.11
CA PRO A 246 4.02 -0.85 -19.72
C PRO A 246 3.12 -1.99 -19.26
N GLY A 247 3.11 -2.21 -17.97
CA GLY A 247 2.20 -3.12 -17.31
C GLY A 247 2.83 -4.42 -16.85
N SER A 248 2.12 -5.09 -15.97
CA SER A 248 2.52 -6.33 -15.30
C SER A 248 1.66 -7.53 -15.70
N SER A 249 1.00 -7.47 -16.88
CA SER A 249 0.20 -8.60 -17.37
C SER A 249 1.05 -9.85 -17.59
N GLN A 250 0.40 -11.01 -17.52
CA GLN A 250 1.05 -12.30 -17.80
C GLN A 250 1.82 -12.28 -19.13
N ASP A 251 1.20 -11.80 -20.22
CA ASP A 251 1.85 -11.65 -21.53
C ASP A 251 3.08 -10.72 -21.48
N ARG A 252 3.03 -9.66 -20.67
CA ARG A 252 4.17 -8.75 -20.50
C ARG A 252 5.33 -9.42 -19.77
N ILE A 253 5.03 -10.16 -18.70
CA ILE A 253 6.04 -10.91 -17.95
C ILE A 253 6.64 -12.02 -18.81
N GLU A 254 5.83 -12.79 -19.55
CA GLU A 254 6.30 -13.82 -20.47
C GLU A 254 7.25 -13.24 -21.53
N ARG A 255 6.94 -12.08 -22.09
CA ARG A 255 7.83 -11.40 -23.03
C ARG A 255 9.13 -10.93 -22.39
N MET A 256 9.07 -10.43 -21.16
CA MET A 256 10.27 -10.01 -20.42
C MET A 256 11.23 -11.19 -20.23
N ILE A 257 10.72 -12.31 -19.73
CA ILE A 257 11.57 -13.49 -19.45
C ILE A 257 12.01 -14.27 -20.70
N SER A 258 11.31 -14.07 -21.83
CA SER A 258 11.67 -14.68 -23.10
C SER A 258 12.60 -13.80 -23.95
N ALA A 259 12.84 -12.56 -23.55
CA ALA A 259 13.70 -11.63 -24.27
C ALA A 259 15.17 -11.82 -23.88
N GLU A 260 16.06 -11.69 -24.86
CA GLU A 260 17.51 -11.61 -24.63
C GLU A 260 18.03 -10.30 -25.25
N PRO A 261 18.46 -9.35 -24.43
CA PRO A 261 18.43 -9.31 -22.95
C PRO A 261 17.04 -9.10 -22.37
N LEU A 262 16.87 -9.41 -21.08
CA LEU A 262 15.64 -9.13 -20.35
C LEU A 262 15.39 -7.61 -20.32
N VAL A 263 14.20 -7.19 -20.73
CA VAL A 263 13.83 -5.77 -20.72
C VAL A 263 12.65 -5.55 -19.77
N GLY A 264 12.91 -4.91 -18.66
CA GLY A 264 11.94 -4.48 -17.68
C GLY A 264 11.68 -2.98 -17.73
N ASP A 265 10.60 -2.56 -17.10
CA ASP A 265 10.27 -1.17 -16.84
C ASP A 265 9.88 -0.98 -15.36
N ASP A 266 9.34 0.20 -15.02
CA ASP A 266 8.96 0.52 -13.65
C ASP A 266 7.73 -0.26 -13.14
N GLU A 267 6.91 -0.79 -14.03
CA GLU A 267 5.69 -1.52 -13.73
C GLU A 267 5.92 -3.03 -13.70
#